data_c31afe6ead2f4fc66952c49a34576ae6
#
_entry.id   c31afe6ead2f4fc66952c49a34576ae6
#
_cell.length_a   1.000
_cell.length_b   1.000
_cell.length_c   1.000
_cell.angle_alpha   90.00
_cell.angle_beta   90.00
_cell.angle_gamma   90.00
#
_symmetry.space_group_name_H-M   'P 1'
#
loop_
_entity.id
_entity.type
_entity.pdbx_description
1 polymer ?
#
loop_
_entity_poly.entity_id
_entity_poly.type
_entity_poly.pdbx_seq_one_letter_code
_entity_poly.pdbx_strand_id
1 'polypeptide(L)'
;GTDIIQEDTETGNRKMIFAPGPVFTNILLADEINRTPPKTQSALLEAMQEHRVTVQGRTYQLDEPFFVFATQNPIELEGTYPLPEAQLDRFMFHIVIRHPPEDEELEVVRSTTVVQRHEFEHAVTGADLVAFQELIRKVPVTEAVMRYALTLVRTSRSKDTDTPEFIKKWVAYGASV
;
A
#
# COMPACT_ATOMS: atom_id res chain seq x y z
N GLY A 1 10.49 -1.86 13.83
CA GLY A 1 11.04 -1.57 15.15
C GLY A 1 12.27 -2.41 15.43
N THR A 2 12.91 -2.12 16.53
CA THR A 2 14.11 -2.82 17.00
C THR A 2 14.10 -2.94 18.50
N ASP A 3 14.78 -3.95 19.04
CA ASP A 3 14.99 -4.02 20.48
C ASP A 3 16.15 -3.11 20.88
N ILE A 4 15.93 -2.31 21.90
CA ILE A 4 16.94 -1.44 22.52
C ILE A 4 17.18 -1.89 23.96
N ILE A 5 18.43 -1.74 24.42
CA ILE A 5 18.78 -1.99 25.80
C ILE A 5 18.50 -0.69 26.58
N GLN A 6 17.55 -0.74 27.49
CA GLN A 6 17.30 0.35 28.43
C GLN A 6 17.88 -0.03 29.80
N GLU A 7 18.67 0.86 30.34
CA GLU A 7 19.19 0.75 31.71
C GLU A 7 18.27 1.52 32.65
N ASP A 8 17.80 0.83 33.67
CA ASP A 8 17.03 1.44 34.74
C ASP A 8 17.99 2.26 35.62
N THR A 9 17.78 3.56 35.66
CA THR A 9 18.66 4.51 36.37
C THR A 9 18.64 4.35 37.89
N GLU A 10 17.60 3.70 38.46
CA GLU A 10 17.49 3.49 39.91
C GLU A 10 18.08 2.16 40.33
N THR A 11 17.93 1.11 39.51
CA THR A 11 18.35 -0.24 39.89
C THR A 11 19.60 -0.72 39.15
N GLY A 12 20.06 -0.01 38.09
CA GLY A 12 21.18 -0.40 37.25
C GLY A 12 20.90 -1.63 36.37
N ASN A 13 19.68 -2.17 36.39
CA ASN A 13 19.31 -3.34 35.62
C ASN A 13 19.10 -2.99 34.15
N ARG A 14 19.61 -3.83 33.27
CA ARG A 14 19.41 -3.69 31.82
C ARG A 14 18.28 -4.56 31.35
N LYS A 15 17.31 -3.93 30.65
CA LYS A 15 16.15 -4.60 30.08
C LYS A 15 16.10 -4.34 28.56
N MET A 16 15.82 -5.39 27.79
CA MET A 16 15.53 -5.22 26.37
C MET A 16 14.07 -4.75 26.21
N ILE A 17 13.90 -3.62 25.54
CA ILE A 17 12.60 -3.02 25.26
C ILE A 17 12.48 -2.86 23.75
N PHE A 18 11.30 -3.28 23.23
CA PHE A 18 10.98 -3.07 21.82
C PHE A 18 10.66 -1.58 21.58
N ALA A 19 11.44 -0.97 20.68
CA ALA A 19 11.17 0.38 20.16
C ALA A 19 10.39 0.26 18.85
N PRO A 20 9.13 0.72 18.79
CA PRO A 20 8.34 0.73 17.56
C PRO A 20 9.05 1.50 16.45
N GLY A 21 9.00 0.95 15.24
CA GLY A 21 9.51 1.64 14.04
C GLY A 21 8.40 2.38 13.28
N PRO A 22 8.73 2.97 12.12
CA PRO A 22 7.78 3.78 11.33
C PRO A 22 6.51 3.04 10.88
N VAL A 23 6.50 1.71 10.88
CA VAL A 23 5.30 0.93 10.51
C VAL A 23 4.17 1.06 11.53
N PHE A 24 4.46 1.48 12.77
CA PHE A 24 3.45 1.73 13.80
C PHE A 24 2.84 3.13 13.62
N THR A 25 2.00 3.23 12.60
CA THR A 25 1.29 4.45 12.18
C THR A 25 0.01 4.06 11.46
N ASN A 26 -0.93 4.98 11.31
CA ASN A 26 -2.15 4.73 10.54
C ASN A 26 -1.95 4.88 9.02
N ILE A 27 -1.04 5.78 8.62
CA ILE A 27 -0.72 6.00 7.20
C ILE A 27 0.80 5.88 7.04
N LEU A 28 1.24 4.93 6.23
CA LEU A 28 2.64 4.69 5.93
C LEU A 28 2.94 5.01 4.46
N LEU A 29 3.91 5.87 4.22
CA LEU A 29 4.50 6.06 2.90
C LEU A 29 5.77 5.22 2.79
N ALA A 30 5.74 4.21 1.91
CA ALA A 30 6.90 3.38 1.57
C ALA A 30 7.51 3.90 0.26
N ASP A 31 8.37 4.89 0.38
CA ASP A 31 9.00 5.53 -0.77
C ASP A 31 10.03 4.59 -1.41
N GLU A 32 10.02 4.51 -2.74
CA GLU A 32 10.90 3.64 -3.55
C GLU A 32 10.94 2.18 -3.04
N ILE A 33 9.78 1.56 -2.84
CA ILE A 33 9.68 0.19 -2.30
C ILE A 33 10.48 -0.83 -3.11
N ASN A 34 10.66 -0.59 -4.42
CA ASN A 34 11.46 -1.43 -5.30
C ASN A 34 12.97 -1.36 -5.01
N ARG A 35 13.44 -0.43 -4.19
CA ARG A 35 14.83 -0.36 -3.70
C ARG A 35 15.04 -1.09 -2.38
N THR A 36 13.97 -1.51 -1.73
CA THR A 36 14.08 -2.27 -0.48
C THR A 36 14.31 -3.75 -0.72
N PRO A 37 15.11 -4.44 0.12
CA PRO A 37 15.32 -5.88 -0.02
C PRO A 37 14.02 -6.67 0.07
N PRO A 38 13.91 -7.83 -0.62
CA PRO A 38 12.67 -8.64 -0.66
C PRO A 38 12.13 -9.04 0.73
N LYS A 39 13.00 -9.21 1.71
CA LYS A 39 12.59 -9.49 3.10
C LYS A 39 11.79 -8.34 3.70
N THR A 40 12.21 -7.11 3.46
CA THR A 40 11.50 -5.91 3.95
C THR A 40 10.19 -5.71 3.19
N GLN A 41 10.20 -5.91 1.87
CA GLN A 41 8.97 -5.88 1.06
C GLN A 41 7.94 -6.90 1.60
N SER A 42 8.36 -8.14 1.84
CA SER A 42 7.49 -9.19 2.37
C SER A 42 6.93 -8.85 3.76
N ALA A 43 7.75 -8.27 4.63
CA ALA A 43 7.30 -7.84 5.96
C ALA A 43 6.26 -6.70 5.90
N LEU A 44 6.42 -5.77 4.96
CA LEU A 44 5.43 -4.72 4.75
C LEU A 44 4.11 -5.28 4.21
N LEU A 45 4.17 -6.21 3.28
CA LEU A 45 2.98 -6.86 2.71
C LEU A 45 2.26 -7.72 3.75
N GLU A 46 3.00 -8.40 4.66
CA GLU A 46 2.39 -9.07 5.81
C GLU A 46 1.66 -8.07 6.70
N ALA A 47 2.28 -6.92 7.01
CA ALA A 47 1.66 -5.86 7.80
C ALA A 47 0.36 -5.33 7.17
N MET A 48 0.33 -5.17 5.83
CA MET A 48 -0.87 -4.75 5.09
C MET A 48 -2.02 -5.75 5.16
N GLN A 49 -1.71 -7.05 5.16
CA GLN A 49 -2.72 -8.12 5.13
C GLN A 49 -3.22 -8.50 6.52
N GLU A 50 -2.28 -8.61 7.45
CA GLU A 50 -2.54 -9.18 8.77
C GLU A 50 -2.70 -8.11 9.86
N HIS A 51 -2.47 -6.82 9.52
CA HIS A 51 -2.49 -5.68 10.43
C HIS A 51 -1.61 -5.91 11.68
N ARG A 52 -0.51 -6.65 11.49
CA ARG A 52 0.45 -6.98 12.54
C ARG A 52 1.86 -7.12 11.98
N VAL A 53 2.85 -7.01 12.84
CA VAL A 53 4.25 -7.29 12.52
C VAL A 53 4.85 -8.26 13.52
N THR A 54 5.70 -9.17 13.03
CA THR A 54 6.40 -10.14 13.88
C THR A 54 7.88 -9.77 13.93
N VAL A 55 8.38 -9.48 15.12
CA VAL A 55 9.79 -9.16 15.37
C VAL A 55 10.33 -10.11 16.44
N GLN A 56 11.40 -10.85 16.11
CA GLN A 56 12.05 -11.82 17.03
C GLN A 56 11.06 -12.80 17.70
N GLY A 57 10.06 -13.28 16.93
CA GLY A 57 9.06 -14.24 17.42
C GLY A 57 7.94 -13.62 18.26
N ARG A 58 7.94 -12.29 18.45
CA ARG A 58 6.84 -11.55 19.10
C ARG A 58 6.01 -10.84 18.07
N THR A 59 4.70 -10.97 18.19
CA THR A 59 3.72 -10.33 17.30
C THR A 59 3.18 -9.08 17.95
N TYR A 60 3.18 -7.98 17.19
CA TYR A 60 2.67 -6.67 17.57
C TYR A 60 1.55 -6.30 16.63
N GLN A 61 0.39 -5.94 17.16
CA GLN A 61 -0.73 -5.44 16.36
C GLN A 61 -0.46 -4.00 15.92
N LEU A 62 -0.95 -3.65 14.73
CA LEU A 62 -0.97 -2.29 14.23
C LEU A 62 -2.32 -1.66 14.52
N ASP A 63 -2.32 -0.36 14.80
CA ASP A 63 -3.55 0.40 15.03
C ASP A 63 -4.33 0.58 13.72
N GLU A 64 -5.64 0.44 13.80
CA GLU A 64 -6.55 0.68 12.67
C GLU A 64 -7.08 2.12 12.67
N PRO A 65 -7.32 2.69 11.48
CA PRO A 65 -7.07 2.14 10.16
C PRO A 65 -5.58 2.15 9.79
N PHE A 66 -5.14 1.14 9.02
CA PHE A 66 -3.77 1.08 8.51
C PHE A 66 -3.76 1.11 6.98
N PHE A 67 -3.14 2.14 6.41
CA PHE A 67 -3.01 2.33 4.97
C PHE A 67 -1.55 2.47 4.56
N VAL A 68 -1.21 1.87 3.41
CA VAL A 68 0.13 1.98 2.83
C VAL A 68 0.04 2.62 1.46
N PHE A 69 0.80 3.67 1.27
CA PHE A 69 1.14 4.25 -0.02
C PHE A 69 2.57 3.83 -0.35
N ALA A 70 2.77 3.24 -1.51
CA ALA A 70 4.10 2.86 -1.96
C ALA A 70 4.41 3.55 -3.29
N THR A 71 5.64 4.05 -3.45
CA THR A 71 6.12 4.56 -4.72
C THR A 71 7.11 3.58 -5.35
N GLN A 72 7.19 3.60 -6.67
CA GLN A 72 8.22 2.91 -7.43
C GLN A 72 8.80 3.88 -8.46
N ASN A 73 10.12 3.88 -8.57
CA ASN A 73 10.79 4.58 -9.65
C ASN A 73 11.18 3.56 -10.73
N PRO A 74 10.50 3.55 -11.90
CA PRO A 74 10.77 2.58 -12.96
C PRO A 74 12.03 2.89 -13.77
N ILE A 75 12.60 4.10 -13.64
CA ILE A 75 13.73 4.54 -14.46
C ILE A 75 15.04 3.89 -13.98
N GLU A 76 15.18 3.69 -12.69
CA GLU A 76 16.38 3.11 -12.10
C GLU A 76 16.22 1.58 -11.99
N LEU A 77 16.97 0.86 -12.83
CA LEU A 77 16.98 -0.61 -12.82
C LEU A 77 18.08 -1.18 -11.92
N GLU A 78 19.18 -0.45 -11.73
CA GLU A 78 20.30 -0.90 -10.94
C GLU A 78 20.02 -0.80 -9.44
N GLY A 79 20.27 -1.88 -8.70
CA GLY A 79 20.02 -1.95 -7.26
C GLY A 79 18.55 -2.02 -6.86
N THR A 80 17.67 -2.41 -7.79
CA THR A 80 16.23 -2.56 -7.51
C THR A 80 15.81 -4.03 -7.42
N TYR A 81 14.74 -4.26 -6.66
CA TYR A 81 14.08 -5.54 -6.48
C TYR A 81 12.61 -5.38 -6.91
N PRO A 82 12.26 -5.71 -8.16
CA PRO A 82 10.89 -5.57 -8.62
C PRO A 82 9.94 -6.40 -7.77
N LEU A 83 8.77 -5.84 -7.46
CA LEU A 83 7.74 -6.58 -6.75
C LEU A 83 7.13 -7.62 -7.71
N PRO A 84 7.01 -8.88 -7.29
CA PRO A 84 6.26 -9.88 -8.03
C PRO A 84 4.79 -9.47 -8.23
N GLU A 85 4.17 -9.91 -9.32
CA GLU A 85 2.76 -9.64 -9.65
C GLU A 85 1.81 -9.93 -8.46
N ALA A 86 2.00 -11.07 -7.79
CA ALA A 86 1.21 -11.45 -6.63
C ALA A 86 1.35 -10.49 -5.43
N GLN A 87 2.39 -9.69 -5.39
CA GLN A 87 2.60 -8.66 -4.38
C GLN A 87 1.98 -7.32 -4.80
N LEU A 88 2.02 -7.01 -6.09
CA LEU A 88 1.36 -5.82 -6.64
C LEU A 88 -0.17 -5.93 -6.51
N ASP A 89 -0.74 -7.12 -6.62
CA ASP A 89 -2.18 -7.39 -6.46
C ASP A 89 -2.74 -7.06 -5.06
N ARG A 90 -1.85 -6.85 -4.08
CA ARG A 90 -2.25 -6.39 -2.74
C ARG A 90 -2.53 -4.90 -2.62
N PHE A 91 -2.14 -4.13 -3.63
CA PHE A 91 -2.46 -2.72 -3.71
C PHE A 91 -3.76 -2.53 -4.50
N MET A 92 -4.72 -1.83 -3.90
CA MET A 92 -6.04 -1.58 -4.52
C MET A 92 -5.92 -0.74 -5.80
N PHE A 93 -4.96 0.18 -5.84
CA PHE A 93 -4.75 1.08 -6.97
C PHE A 93 -3.30 1.03 -7.44
N HIS A 94 -3.11 1.04 -8.76
CA HIS A 94 -1.85 1.30 -9.42
C HIS A 94 -1.98 2.60 -10.22
N ILE A 95 -1.34 3.66 -9.74
CA ILE A 95 -1.43 5.01 -10.33
C ILE A 95 -0.14 5.29 -11.06
N VAL A 96 -0.23 5.52 -12.37
CA VAL A 96 0.91 5.92 -13.20
C VAL A 96 0.98 7.44 -13.23
N ILE A 97 2.01 8.00 -12.59
CA ILE A 97 2.27 9.44 -12.62
C ILE A 97 3.07 9.75 -13.90
N ARG A 98 2.55 10.65 -14.72
CA ARG A 98 3.19 11.13 -15.93
C ARG A 98 3.57 12.59 -15.76
N HIS A 99 4.46 13.08 -16.63
CA HIS A 99 4.73 14.52 -16.71
C HIS A 99 3.43 15.26 -17.06
N PRO A 100 3.07 16.30 -16.33
CA PRO A 100 1.93 17.12 -16.65
C PRO A 100 2.16 17.96 -17.92
N PRO A 101 1.12 18.57 -18.49
CA PRO A 101 1.27 19.57 -19.56
C PRO A 101 2.09 20.78 -19.09
N GLU A 102 2.68 21.50 -20.04
CA GLU A 102 3.58 22.66 -19.78
C GLU A 102 2.98 23.70 -18.83
N ASP A 103 1.69 24.02 -19.00
CA ASP A 103 0.99 24.99 -18.14
C ASP A 103 0.91 24.52 -16.67
N GLU A 104 0.70 23.24 -16.45
CA GLU A 104 0.68 22.65 -15.11
C GLU A 104 2.09 22.53 -14.52
N GLU A 105 3.11 22.22 -15.33
CA GLU A 105 4.50 22.25 -14.90
C GLU A 105 4.91 23.67 -14.45
N LEU A 106 4.49 24.69 -15.19
CA LEU A 106 4.74 26.09 -14.83
C LEU A 106 4.10 26.44 -13.48
N GLU A 107 2.90 25.94 -13.20
CA GLU A 107 2.23 26.16 -11.91
C GLU A 107 2.96 25.44 -10.77
N VAL A 108 3.47 24.22 -11.00
CA VAL A 108 4.34 23.53 -10.03
C VAL A 108 5.57 24.36 -9.72
N VAL A 109 6.26 24.93 -10.73
CA VAL A 109 7.42 25.80 -10.52
C VAL A 109 7.04 27.01 -9.68
N ARG A 110 5.92 27.68 -9.99
CA ARG A 110 5.45 28.85 -9.23
C ARG A 110 5.15 28.51 -7.78
N SER A 111 4.46 27.38 -7.53
CA SER A 111 4.06 26.97 -6.19
C SER A 111 5.23 26.50 -5.32
N THR A 112 6.25 25.88 -5.93
CA THR A 112 7.41 25.37 -5.19
C THR A 112 8.49 26.41 -4.92
N THR A 113 8.52 27.51 -5.68
CA THR A 113 9.50 28.60 -5.49
C THR A 113 9.05 29.65 -4.47
N VAL A 114 7.83 29.58 -3.97
CA VAL A 114 7.27 30.51 -2.99
C VAL A 114 7.05 29.77 -1.67
N VAL A 115 7.35 30.41 -0.55
CA VAL A 115 7.03 29.87 0.78
C VAL A 115 5.52 29.92 0.98
N GLN A 116 4.85 28.82 0.71
CA GLN A 116 3.41 28.68 0.99
C GLN A 116 3.23 27.94 2.31
N ARG A 117 2.40 28.48 3.19
CA ARG A 117 1.90 27.78 4.38
C ARG A 117 0.50 27.29 4.05
N HIS A 118 0.37 25.98 3.91
CA HIS A 118 -0.94 25.35 3.76
C HIS A 118 -1.48 25.01 5.15
N GLU A 119 -2.62 25.59 5.50
CA GLU A 119 -3.40 25.14 6.66
C GLU A 119 -4.36 24.06 6.19
N PHE A 120 -4.25 22.87 6.80
CA PHE A 120 -5.14 21.75 6.49
C PHE A 120 -6.22 21.65 7.57
N GLU A 121 -7.47 21.61 7.15
CA GLU A 121 -8.58 21.30 8.03
C GLU A 121 -8.75 19.79 8.16
N HIS A 122 -9.12 19.35 9.37
CA HIS A 122 -9.45 17.95 9.61
C HIS A 122 -10.81 17.62 9.00
N ALA A 123 -10.83 16.90 7.89
CA ALA A 123 -12.07 16.51 7.21
C ALA A 123 -12.70 15.26 7.81
N VAL A 124 -11.89 14.26 8.21
CA VAL A 124 -12.33 12.97 8.74
C VAL A 124 -11.36 12.47 9.80
N THR A 125 -11.86 11.64 10.71
CA THR A 125 -11.05 10.99 11.75
C THR A 125 -10.73 9.54 11.34
N GLY A 126 -9.76 8.91 12.02
CA GLY A 126 -9.49 7.47 11.84
C GLY A 126 -10.72 6.59 12.15
N ALA A 127 -11.51 6.96 13.16
CA ALA A 127 -12.74 6.25 13.49
C ALA A 127 -13.79 6.34 12.39
N ASP A 128 -13.91 7.50 11.70
CA ASP A 128 -14.80 7.66 10.55
C ASP A 128 -14.37 6.76 9.40
N LEU A 129 -13.07 6.63 9.15
CA LEU A 129 -12.54 5.74 8.10
C LEU A 129 -12.87 4.27 8.38
N VAL A 130 -12.71 3.82 9.62
CA VAL A 130 -13.10 2.45 10.03
C VAL A 130 -14.61 2.25 9.84
N ALA A 131 -15.44 3.22 10.25
CA ALA A 131 -16.88 3.16 10.06
C ALA A 131 -17.27 3.10 8.58
N PHE A 132 -16.58 3.84 7.70
CA PHE A 132 -16.79 3.77 6.25
C PHE A 132 -16.42 2.40 5.67
N GLN A 133 -15.31 1.80 6.11
CA GLN A 133 -14.92 0.45 5.70
C GLN A 133 -15.98 -0.59 6.07
N GLU A 134 -16.56 -0.49 7.27
CA GLU A 134 -17.67 -1.37 7.68
C GLU A 134 -18.94 -1.11 6.87
N LEU A 135 -19.26 0.15 6.57
CA LEU A 135 -20.44 0.52 5.80
C LEU A 135 -20.38 -0.03 4.37
N ILE A 136 -19.20 0.05 3.71
CA ILE A 136 -19.02 -0.48 2.36
C ILE A 136 -19.38 -1.96 2.29
N ARG A 137 -19.02 -2.74 3.30
CA ARG A 137 -19.34 -4.19 3.36
C ARG A 137 -20.83 -4.47 3.55
N LYS A 138 -21.61 -3.50 4.01
CA LYS A 138 -23.06 -3.61 4.23
C LYS A 138 -23.89 -3.17 3.00
N VAL A 139 -23.26 -2.63 1.96
CA VAL A 139 -23.94 -2.23 0.73
C VAL A 139 -24.44 -3.47 0.01
N PRO A 140 -25.76 -3.62 -0.19
CA PRO A 140 -26.30 -4.79 -0.86
C PRO A 140 -25.94 -4.77 -2.36
N VAL A 141 -25.46 -5.89 -2.86
CA VAL A 141 -25.13 -6.07 -4.28
C VAL A 141 -26.09 -7.09 -4.87
N THR A 142 -26.78 -6.75 -5.95
CA THR A 142 -27.68 -7.66 -6.64
C THR A 142 -26.91 -8.74 -7.40
N GLU A 143 -27.53 -9.91 -7.60
CA GLU A 143 -26.93 -11.00 -8.36
C GLU A 143 -26.53 -10.59 -9.79
N ALA A 144 -27.31 -9.72 -10.42
CA ALA A 144 -27.01 -9.21 -11.75
C ALA A 144 -25.68 -8.45 -11.80
N VAL A 145 -25.42 -7.60 -10.79
CA VAL A 145 -24.14 -6.85 -10.67
C VAL A 145 -22.99 -7.80 -10.36
N MET A 146 -23.20 -8.78 -9.48
CA MET A 146 -22.17 -9.79 -9.19
C MET A 146 -21.82 -10.60 -10.45
N ARG A 147 -22.80 -11.03 -11.23
CA ARG A 147 -22.57 -11.74 -12.51
C ARG A 147 -21.86 -10.88 -13.54
N TYR A 148 -22.21 -9.60 -13.62
CA TYR A 148 -21.52 -8.66 -14.51
C TYR A 148 -20.04 -8.53 -14.14
N ALA A 149 -19.72 -8.28 -12.87
CA ALA A 149 -18.35 -8.20 -12.38
C ALA A 149 -17.57 -9.51 -12.64
N LEU A 150 -18.19 -10.66 -12.33
CA LEU A 150 -17.60 -11.97 -12.59
C LEU A 150 -17.32 -12.20 -14.07
N THR A 151 -18.20 -11.77 -14.95
CA THR A 151 -18.03 -11.88 -16.41
C THR A 151 -16.81 -11.06 -16.87
N LEU A 152 -16.67 -9.83 -16.40
CA LEU A 152 -15.51 -9.00 -16.72
C LEU A 152 -14.19 -9.67 -16.28
N VAL A 153 -14.16 -10.16 -15.04
CA VAL A 153 -12.98 -10.85 -14.49
C VAL A 153 -12.67 -12.11 -15.32
N ARG A 154 -13.65 -12.95 -15.60
CA ARG A 154 -13.46 -14.18 -16.41
C ARG A 154 -12.99 -13.86 -17.83
N THR A 155 -13.58 -12.84 -18.46
CA THR A 155 -13.19 -12.45 -19.83
C THR A 155 -11.74 -11.95 -19.89
N SER A 156 -11.17 -11.44 -18.79
CA SER A 156 -9.76 -11.04 -18.73
C SER A 156 -8.77 -12.22 -18.71
N ARG A 157 -9.23 -13.45 -18.49
CA ARG A 157 -8.38 -14.64 -18.39
C ARG A 157 -8.05 -15.19 -19.77
N SER A 158 -6.80 -15.10 -20.18
CA SER A 158 -6.35 -15.45 -21.54
C SER A 158 -6.50 -16.94 -21.91
N LYS A 159 -6.68 -17.84 -20.94
CA LYS A 159 -6.78 -19.28 -21.14
C LYS A 159 -8.21 -19.81 -21.29
N ASP A 160 -9.22 -18.98 -21.06
CA ASP A 160 -10.62 -19.40 -21.20
C ASP A 160 -11.04 -19.39 -22.68
N THR A 161 -11.92 -20.34 -23.08
CA THR A 161 -12.33 -20.54 -24.47
C THR A 161 -13.04 -19.34 -25.07
N ASP A 162 -13.85 -18.63 -24.29
CA ASP A 162 -14.68 -17.51 -24.73
C ASP A 162 -13.97 -16.15 -24.59
N THR A 163 -12.66 -16.16 -24.37
CA THR A 163 -11.89 -14.93 -24.20
C THR A 163 -11.63 -14.26 -25.56
N PRO A 164 -11.86 -12.94 -25.69
CA PRO A 164 -11.55 -12.19 -26.90
C PRO A 164 -10.09 -12.31 -27.34
N GLU A 165 -9.86 -12.32 -28.65
CA GLU A 165 -8.51 -12.50 -29.22
C GLU A 165 -7.49 -11.46 -28.75
N PHE A 166 -7.91 -10.20 -28.54
CA PHE A 166 -7.01 -9.17 -28.04
C PHE A 166 -6.54 -9.44 -26.60
N ILE A 167 -7.40 -10.05 -25.75
CA ILE A 167 -7.01 -10.46 -24.39
C ILE A 167 -5.99 -11.60 -24.48
N LYS A 168 -6.24 -12.63 -25.30
CA LYS A 168 -5.28 -13.73 -25.51
C LYS A 168 -3.92 -13.25 -25.97
N LYS A 169 -3.90 -12.18 -26.77
CA LYS A 169 -2.68 -11.61 -27.33
C LYS A 169 -1.88 -10.75 -26.36
N TRP A 170 -2.56 -9.98 -25.50
CA TRP A 170 -1.92 -8.92 -24.72
C TRP A 170 -1.94 -9.14 -23.20
N VAL A 171 -2.78 -10.04 -22.70
CA VAL A 171 -2.90 -10.28 -21.26
C VAL A 171 -2.25 -11.62 -20.91
N ALA A 172 -1.15 -11.56 -20.17
CA ALA A 172 -0.46 -12.76 -19.69
C ALA A 172 -1.24 -13.46 -18.57
N TYR A 173 -1.81 -12.68 -17.66
CA TYR A 173 -2.61 -13.13 -16.53
C TYR A 173 -3.88 -12.30 -16.43
N GLY A 174 -5.02 -12.97 -16.22
CA GLY A 174 -6.27 -12.28 -15.98
C GLY A 174 -6.45 -11.91 -14.50
N ALA A 175 -7.45 -11.08 -14.23
CA ALA A 175 -7.80 -10.70 -12.87
C ALA A 175 -8.33 -11.89 -12.05
N SER A 176 -8.15 -11.84 -10.73
CA SER A 176 -8.77 -12.73 -9.75
C SER A 176 -10.06 -12.12 -9.17
N VAL A 177 -10.90 -12.95 -8.57
CA VAL A 177 -12.11 -12.52 -7.85
C VAL A 177 -11.74 -12.14 -6.43
#